data_5952c571418ecb2775272274d71c0391
#
_entry.id   5952c571418ecb2775272274d71c0391
#
_cell.length_a   1.000
_cell.length_b   1.000
_cell.length_c   1.000
_cell.angle_alpha   90.00
_cell.angle_beta   90.00
_cell.angle_gamma   90.00
#
_symmetry.space_group_name_H-M   'P 1'
#
loop_
_entity.id
_entity.type
_entity.pdbx_description
1 polymer ?
#
loop_
_entity_poly.entity_id
_entity_poly.type
_entity_poly.pdbx_seq_one_letter_code
_entity_poly.pdbx_strand_id
1 'polypeptide(L)'
;LNQILITITSIFKENPDISSETVCIVLTQNQMRSVSPLVDDSIAVIRPRLDSANISNSRIFYFPALVYFWDFIFQVSYIIKRSNTSWKQIYNAAAYYYYYKSFKRYFSKNRPKSVVITNPSHPILRSSVLAAHDLKIPTVYLPHASASPLYPTIKTDYALLEGTDALHLYRFADFTKKILLGSPRLDPYIKMKRIEHQGINILVAANLLDDIEKVYELFCLLKNNDSTKHCRFLFRPHPNLSVDCDKFAKLGIEVISPKQESCLESLERTDVLISANSTIFFEAIYLPIRCYYYDFV
;
A
#
# COMPACT_ATOMS: atom_id res chain seq x y z
N LEU A 1 -15.86 5.02 -19.52
CA LEU A 1 -16.87 6.08 -19.31
C LEU A 1 -16.70 6.76 -17.95
N ASN A 2 -16.59 6.01 -16.84
CA ASN A 2 -16.45 6.59 -15.50
C ASN A 2 -15.21 7.50 -15.35
N GLN A 3 -14.07 7.14 -15.93
CA GLN A 3 -12.86 7.98 -15.89
C GLN A 3 -13.05 9.29 -16.67
N ILE A 4 -13.78 9.27 -17.79
CA ILE A 4 -14.07 10.48 -18.57
C ILE A 4 -15.03 11.40 -17.78
N LEU A 5 -16.03 10.83 -17.11
CA LEU A 5 -16.96 11.62 -16.28
C LEU A 5 -16.27 12.25 -15.08
N ILE A 6 -15.39 11.49 -14.41
CA ILE A 6 -14.56 11.98 -13.30
C ILE A 6 -13.64 13.12 -13.76
N THR A 7 -13.11 13.01 -14.96
CA THR A 7 -12.26 14.01 -15.59
C THR A 7 -13.03 15.31 -15.87
N ILE A 8 -14.24 15.22 -16.43
CA ILE A 8 -15.08 16.37 -16.74
C ILE A 8 -15.53 17.08 -15.45
N THR A 9 -15.93 16.35 -14.41
CA THR A 9 -16.36 16.94 -13.13
C THR A 9 -15.23 17.56 -12.31
N SER A 10 -13.97 17.29 -12.65
CA SER A 10 -12.80 17.86 -11.96
C SER A 10 -12.31 19.21 -12.53
N ILE A 11 -12.86 19.65 -13.65
CA ILE A 11 -12.43 20.87 -14.37
C ILE A 11 -12.54 22.13 -13.52
N PHE A 12 -13.58 22.20 -12.68
CA PHE A 12 -13.92 23.39 -11.87
C PHE A 12 -13.50 23.24 -10.39
N LYS A 13 -12.76 22.17 -10.03
CA LYS A 13 -12.35 21.97 -8.65
C LYS A 13 -10.94 22.46 -8.44
N GLU A 14 -10.75 23.25 -7.40
CA GLU A 14 -9.44 23.67 -6.96
C GLU A 14 -8.72 22.54 -6.24
N ASN A 15 -7.41 22.43 -6.51
CA ASN A 15 -6.54 21.53 -5.77
C ASN A 15 -6.20 22.14 -4.41
N PRO A 16 -5.99 21.30 -3.36
CA PRO A 16 -5.65 21.80 -2.04
C PRO A 16 -4.35 22.61 -2.06
N ASP A 17 -4.29 23.63 -1.24
CA ASP A 17 -3.02 24.33 -0.95
C ASP A 17 -2.13 23.41 -0.10
N ILE A 18 -0.88 23.26 -0.50
CA ILE A 18 0.15 22.45 0.15
C ILE A 18 1.43 23.25 0.35
N SER A 19 1.34 24.57 0.29
CA SER A 19 2.50 25.46 0.42
C SER A 19 3.15 25.27 1.78
N SER A 20 4.47 25.11 1.77
CA SER A 20 5.28 24.88 2.97
C SER A 20 5.02 23.58 3.74
N GLU A 21 4.22 22.65 3.22
CA GLU A 21 3.99 21.33 3.81
C GLU A 21 4.87 20.26 3.16
N THR A 22 5.15 19.18 3.88
CA THR A 22 5.61 17.92 3.26
C THR A 22 4.40 17.20 2.68
N VAL A 23 4.48 16.82 1.42
CA VAL A 23 3.34 16.20 0.72
C VAL A 23 3.54 14.71 0.55
N CYS A 24 2.67 13.92 1.17
CA CYS A 24 2.59 12.48 0.96
C CYS A 24 1.55 12.16 -0.12
N ILE A 25 1.96 11.45 -1.17
CA ILE A 25 1.04 11.04 -2.25
C ILE A 25 0.69 9.57 -2.07
N VAL A 26 -0.61 9.28 -1.86
CA VAL A 26 -1.12 7.93 -1.63
C VAL A 26 -2.21 7.57 -2.63
N LEU A 27 -2.25 6.29 -3.03
CA LEU A 27 -3.22 5.76 -4.00
C LEU A 27 -4.10 4.67 -3.41
N THR A 28 -3.67 4.06 -2.30
CA THR A 28 -4.37 2.94 -1.64
C THR A 28 -4.39 3.13 -0.14
N GLN A 29 -5.32 2.45 0.52
CA GLN A 29 -5.40 2.46 1.99
C GLN A 29 -4.13 1.87 2.63
N ASN A 30 -3.49 0.89 1.99
CA ASN A 30 -2.23 0.33 2.49
C ASN A 30 -1.08 1.35 2.47
N GLN A 31 -1.03 2.19 1.43
CA GLN A 31 -0.08 3.31 1.38
C GLN A 31 -0.38 4.37 2.45
N MET A 32 -1.67 4.65 2.70
CA MET A 32 -2.07 5.56 3.78
C MET A 32 -1.62 5.04 5.15
N ARG A 33 -1.75 3.75 5.43
CA ARG A 33 -1.26 3.14 6.67
C ARG A 33 0.24 3.34 6.90
N SER A 34 1.03 3.38 5.83
CA SER A 34 2.49 3.59 5.95
C SER A 34 2.87 5.01 6.33
N VAL A 35 2.07 6.00 5.95
CA VAL A 35 2.34 7.41 6.24
C VAL A 35 1.59 7.92 7.47
N SER A 36 0.46 7.31 7.83
CA SER A 36 -0.41 7.80 8.90
C SER A 36 0.27 8.02 10.26
N PRO A 37 1.25 7.20 10.71
CA PRO A 37 1.96 7.45 11.95
C PRO A 37 2.85 8.70 11.92
N LEU A 38 3.15 9.21 10.73
CA LEU A 38 3.99 10.39 10.53
C LEU A 38 3.18 11.66 10.28
N VAL A 39 1.85 11.52 10.07
CA VAL A 39 0.98 12.65 9.70
C VAL A 39 0.74 13.55 10.91
N ASP A 40 1.18 14.79 10.79
CA ASP A 40 0.90 15.89 11.67
C ASP A 40 0.46 17.14 10.86
N ASP A 41 0.36 18.28 11.49
CA ASP A 41 -0.06 19.55 10.85
C ASP A 41 0.92 20.04 9.77
N SER A 42 2.15 19.51 9.73
CA SER A 42 3.17 19.87 8.73
C SER A 42 3.16 18.96 7.50
N ILE A 43 2.31 17.93 7.50
CA ILE A 43 2.25 16.89 6.44
C ILE A 43 0.88 16.87 5.78
N ALA A 44 0.84 17.25 4.52
CA ALA A 44 -0.35 17.11 3.69
C ALA A 44 -0.39 15.72 3.03
N VAL A 45 -1.44 14.96 3.26
CA VAL A 45 -1.68 13.75 2.49
C VAL A 45 -2.63 14.06 1.34
N ILE A 46 -2.17 13.85 0.11
CA ILE A 46 -2.99 14.00 -1.09
C ILE A 46 -3.22 12.66 -1.77
N ARG A 47 -4.43 12.49 -2.31
CA ARG A 47 -4.76 11.37 -3.17
C ARG A 47 -5.26 11.84 -4.53
N PRO A 48 -4.67 11.38 -5.62
CA PRO A 48 -5.23 11.57 -6.94
C PRO A 48 -6.62 10.95 -7.05
N ARG A 49 -7.58 11.67 -7.62
CA ARG A 49 -8.92 11.14 -7.89
C ARG A 49 -8.87 10.20 -9.08
N LEU A 50 -8.66 8.92 -8.83
CA LEU A 50 -8.59 7.89 -9.87
C LEU A 50 -9.79 6.96 -9.87
N ASP A 51 -10.38 6.69 -8.70
CA ASP A 51 -11.54 5.85 -8.48
C ASP A 51 -12.01 5.89 -7.01
N SER A 52 -13.04 5.09 -6.71
CA SER A 52 -13.81 4.99 -5.49
C SER A 52 -13.07 4.63 -4.19
N ALA A 53 -11.75 4.56 -4.17
CA ALA A 53 -11.00 4.29 -2.95
C ALA A 53 -11.20 5.45 -1.96
N ASN A 54 -12.08 5.23 -0.98
CA ASN A 54 -12.29 6.19 0.09
C ASN A 54 -11.11 6.08 1.08
N ILE A 55 -10.08 6.91 0.87
CA ILE A 55 -8.92 7.00 1.79
C ILE A 55 -9.26 8.12 2.76
N SER A 56 -9.54 7.76 4.03
CA SER A 56 -9.78 8.72 5.10
C SER A 56 -8.58 9.64 5.31
N ASN A 57 -8.84 10.85 5.79
CA ASN A 57 -7.81 11.85 6.13
C ASN A 57 -6.86 12.25 4.98
N SER A 58 -7.34 12.20 3.73
CA SER A 58 -6.56 12.66 2.57
C SER A 58 -7.29 13.74 1.79
N ARG A 59 -6.55 14.74 1.33
CA ARG A 59 -7.07 15.81 0.44
C ARG A 59 -7.09 15.28 -1.00
N ILE A 60 -8.16 15.55 -1.75
CA ILE A 60 -8.30 15.05 -3.12
C ILE A 60 -7.53 15.93 -4.08
N PHE A 61 -6.65 15.33 -4.88
CA PHE A 61 -5.96 15.98 -5.99
C PHE A 61 -6.69 15.69 -7.31
N TYR A 62 -6.99 16.73 -8.07
CA TYR A 62 -7.66 16.66 -9.36
C TYR A 62 -6.68 16.93 -10.50
N PHE A 63 -6.62 16.02 -11.45
CA PHE A 63 -5.82 16.23 -12.65
C PHE A 63 -6.54 17.20 -13.62
N PRO A 64 -5.87 18.25 -14.14
CA PRO A 64 -6.47 19.23 -15.04
C PRO A 64 -6.56 18.68 -16.47
N ALA A 65 -7.49 17.79 -16.72
CA ALA A 65 -7.58 17.01 -17.95
C ALA A 65 -7.69 17.83 -19.23
N LEU A 66 -8.50 18.89 -19.23
CA LEU A 66 -8.65 19.72 -20.43
C LEU A 66 -7.41 20.53 -20.76
N VAL A 67 -6.65 20.94 -19.74
CA VAL A 67 -5.46 21.79 -19.95
C VAL A 67 -4.38 21.06 -20.75
N TYR A 68 -4.29 19.74 -20.58
CA TYR A 68 -3.26 18.91 -21.22
C TYR A 68 -3.83 17.91 -22.24
N PHE A 69 -5.07 18.07 -22.66
CA PHE A 69 -5.71 17.17 -23.62
C PHE A 69 -4.93 17.11 -24.95
N TRP A 70 -4.57 18.25 -25.48
CA TRP A 70 -3.80 18.34 -26.73
C TRP A 70 -2.38 17.81 -26.58
N ASP A 71 -1.73 18.07 -25.43
CA ASP A 71 -0.42 17.51 -25.11
C ASP A 71 -0.49 15.98 -25.09
N PHE A 72 -1.54 15.41 -24.51
CA PHE A 72 -1.74 13.96 -24.48
C PHE A 72 -1.90 13.38 -25.90
N ILE A 73 -2.76 13.97 -26.73
CA ILE A 73 -2.96 13.56 -28.12
C ILE A 73 -1.66 13.66 -28.91
N PHE A 74 -0.92 14.75 -28.74
CA PHE A 74 0.39 14.92 -29.39
C PHE A 74 1.37 13.84 -28.97
N GLN A 75 1.47 13.52 -27.68
CA GLN A 75 2.35 12.45 -27.18
C GLN A 75 1.94 11.07 -27.72
N VAL A 76 0.67 10.75 -27.74
CA VAL A 76 0.17 9.50 -28.35
C VAL A 76 0.60 9.43 -29.82
N SER A 77 0.37 10.47 -30.60
CA SER A 77 0.74 10.54 -32.02
C SER A 77 2.25 10.43 -32.23
N TYR A 78 3.04 11.07 -31.37
CA TYR A 78 4.50 11.02 -31.43
C TYR A 78 5.03 9.62 -31.17
N ILE A 79 4.50 8.92 -30.17
CA ILE A 79 4.91 7.56 -29.81
C ILE A 79 4.54 6.57 -30.91
N ILE A 80 3.32 6.66 -31.46
CA ILE A 80 2.84 5.81 -32.55
C ILE A 80 3.79 5.87 -33.75
N LYS A 81 4.22 7.08 -34.12
CA LYS A 81 5.11 7.28 -35.28
C LYS A 81 6.52 6.72 -35.09
N ARG A 82 6.95 6.46 -33.86
CA ARG A 82 8.36 6.11 -33.54
C ARG A 82 8.56 4.75 -32.90
N SER A 83 7.49 4.08 -32.49
CA SER A 83 7.60 2.79 -31.83
C SER A 83 6.57 1.81 -32.37
N ASN A 84 7.00 0.57 -32.56
CA ASN A 84 6.13 -0.55 -32.90
C ASN A 84 5.59 -1.20 -31.62
N THR A 85 4.98 -0.40 -30.76
CA THR A 85 4.64 -0.73 -29.37
C THR A 85 3.13 -0.94 -29.25
N SER A 86 2.70 -1.78 -28.30
CA SER A 86 1.26 -2.01 -28.06
C SER A 86 0.52 -0.75 -27.62
N TRP A 87 -0.76 -0.62 -27.98
CA TRP A 87 -1.61 0.48 -27.55
C TRP A 87 -1.60 0.74 -26.04
N LYS A 88 -1.52 -0.33 -25.24
CA LYS A 88 -1.44 -0.23 -23.78
C LYS A 88 -0.16 0.50 -23.32
N GLN A 89 0.95 0.23 -23.97
CA GLN A 89 2.23 0.90 -23.64
C GLN A 89 2.24 2.36 -24.11
N ILE A 90 1.67 2.64 -25.29
CA ILE A 90 1.50 4.02 -25.80
C ILE A 90 0.65 4.84 -24.83
N TYR A 91 -0.51 4.32 -24.45
CA TYR A 91 -1.38 4.96 -23.48
C TYR A 91 -0.69 5.23 -22.15
N ASN A 92 0.01 4.23 -21.60
CA ASN A 92 0.73 4.38 -20.34
C ASN A 92 1.83 5.45 -20.42
N ALA A 93 2.58 5.51 -21.53
CA ALA A 93 3.62 6.51 -21.73
C ALA A 93 3.06 7.94 -21.85
N ALA A 94 1.95 8.10 -22.61
CA ALA A 94 1.26 9.37 -22.73
C ALA A 94 0.61 9.82 -21.41
N ALA A 95 0.03 8.86 -20.65
CA ALA A 95 -0.53 9.12 -19.33
C ALA A 95 0.58 9.53 -18.32
N TYR A 96 1.74 8.91 -18.39
CA TYR A 96 2.89 9.29 -17.57
C TYR A 96 3.28 10.76 -17.78
N TYR A 97 3.36 11.21 -19.04
CA TYR A 97 3.66 12.60 -19.39
C TYR A 97 2.60 13.57 -18.89
N TYR A 98 1.32 13.20 -19.02
CA TYR A 98 0.20 13.96 -18.50
C TYR A 98 0.25 14.15 -16.98
N TYR A 99 0.53 13.08 -16.22
CA TYR A 99 0.71 13.15 -14.77
C TYR A 99 1.88 14.04 -14.38
N TYR A 100 3.01 13.91 -15.07
CA TYR A 100 4.19 14.75 -14.87
C TYR A 100 3.88 16.24 -15.04
N LYS A 101 3.24 16.62 -16.14
CA LYS A 101 2.86 18.01 -16.41
C LYS A 101 1.92 18.57 -15.33
N SER A 102 0.94 17.76 -14.92
CA SER A 102 -0.02 18.12 -13.88
C SER A 102 0.65 18.38 -12.53
N PHE A 103 1.53 17.47 -12.09
CA PHE A 103 2.29 17.67 -10.86
C PHE A 103 3.28 18.84 -10.98
N LYS A 104 3.95 19.00 -12.10
CA LYS A 104 4.87 20.11 -12.31
C LYS A 104 4.17 21.46 -12.15
N ARG A 105 2.98 21.63 -12.76
CA ARG A 105 2.15 22.82 -12.59
C ARG A 105 1.73 23.02 -11.13
N TYR A 106 1.25 21.94 -10.49
CA TYR A 106 0.79 22.01 -9.11
C TYR A 106 1.90 22.36 -8.12
N PHE A 107 3.05 21.71 -8.24
CA PHE A 107 4.21 21.98 -7.38
C PHE A 107 4.86 23.35 -7.68
N SER A 108 4.84 23.83 -8.93
CA SER A 108 5.30 25.18 -9.26
C SER A 108 4.49 26.26 -8.55
N LYS A 109 3.15 26.04 -8.43
CA LYS A 109 2.24 26.96 -7.73
C LYS A 109 2.41 26.91 -6.21
N ASN A 110 2.50 25.71 -5.64
CA ASN A 110 2.38 25.52 -4.20
C ASN A 110 3.72 25.34 -3.47
N ARG A 111 4.82 24.98 -4.18
CA ARG A 111 6.18 24.83 -3.61
C ARG A 111 6.23 24.06 -2.29
N PRO A 112 5.84 22.77 -2.26
CA PRO A 112 5.93 21.98 -1.03
C PRO A 112 7.39 21.86 -0.55
N LYS A 113 7.61 21.63 0.74
CA LYS A 113 8.94 21.39 1.33
C LYS A 113 9.59 20.14 0.79
N SER A 114 8.80 19.07 0.65
CA SER A 114 9.24 17.78 0.10
C SER A 114 8.06 16.98 -0.41
N VAL A 115 8.35 15.98 -1.26
CA VAL A 115 7.35 15.04 -1.80
C VAL A 115 7.70 13.63 -1.36
N VAL A 116 6.79 12.98 -0.65
CA VAL A 116 6.92 11.60 -0.18
C VAL A 116 6.07 10.68 -1.06
N ILE A 117 6.67 9.61 -1.54
CA ILE A 117 5.99 8.54 -2.27
C ILE A 117 6.18 7.21 -1.55
N THR A 118 5.19 6.32 -1.70
CA THR A 118 5.18 5.03 -1.01
C THR A 118 5.29 3.82 -1.96
N ASN A 119 5.19 4.05 -3.27
CA ASN A 119 5.31 2.99 -4.28
C ASN A 119 6.17 3.48 -5.46
N PRO A 120 7.35 2.89 -5.70
CA PRO A 120 8.28 3.35 -6.73
C PRO A 120 7.91 2.87 -8.14
N SER A 121 6.95 1.96 -8.28
CA SER A 121 6.55 1.40 -9.58
C SER A 121 5.35 2.11 -10.22
N HIS A 122 4.50 2.77 -9.41
CA HIS A 122 3.26 3.34 -9.94
C HIS A 122 3.52 4.60 -10.79
N PRO A 123 2.99 4.68 -12.03
CA PRO A 123 3.27 5.79 -12.96
C PRO A 123 3.00 7.18 -12.38
N ILE A 124 1.89 7.36 -11.63
CA ILE A 124 1.54 8.62 -11.00
C ILE A 124 2.60 9.07 -10.00
N LEU A 125 3.03 8.16 -9.12
CA LEU A 125 4.01 8.47 -8.08
C LEU A 125 5.40 8.76 -8.69
N ARG A 126 5.80 8.00 -9.71
CA ARG A 126 7.04 8.28 -10.46
C ARG A 126 6.99 9.64 -11.17
N SER A 127 5.84 9.99 -11.74
CA SER A 127 5.65 11.29 -12.40
C SER A 127 5.75 12.45 -11.43
N SER A 128 5.26 12.28 -10.19
CA SER A 128 5.39 13.30 -9.14
C SER A 128 6.84 13.50 -8.72
N VAL A 129 7.62 12.41 -8.61
CA VAL A 129 9.07 12.49 -8.32
C VAL A 129 9.81 13.27 -9.40
N LEU A 130 9.55 12.94 -10.69
CA LEU A 130 10.16 13.64 -11.81
C LEU A 130 9.82 15.14 -11.80
N ALA A 131 8.55 15.48 -11.54
CA ALA A 131 8.10 16.86 -11.45
C ALA A 131 8.75 17.63 -10.29
N ALA A 132 8.94 16.96 -9.14
CA ALA A 132 9.60 17.51 -7.98
C ALA A 132 11.10 17.78 -8.27
N HIS A 133 11.80 16.83 -8.88
CA HIS A 133 13.21 16.98 -9.29
C HIS A 133 13.44 18.19 -10.20
N ASP A 134 12.58 18.35 -11.22
CA ASP A 134 12.68 19.52 -12.13
C ASP A 134 12.54 20.86 -11.41
N LEU A 135 11.82 20.86 -10.29
CA LEU A 135 11.59 22.05 -9.47
C LEU A 135 12.55 22.16 -8.27
N LYS A 136 13.50 21.21 -8.17
CA LYS A 136 14.45 21.10 -7.05
C LYS A 136 13.76 20.97 -5.68
N ILE A 137 12.64 20.25 -5.66
CA ILE A 137 11.91 19.91 -4.44
C ILE A 137 12.41 18.56 -3.96
N PRO A 138 12.87 18.40 -2.71
CA PRO A 138 13.34 17.12 -2.16
C PRO A 138 12.30 16.02 -2.26
N THR A 139 12.75 14.81 -2.57
CA THR A 139 11.88 13.64 -2.74
C THR A 139 12.28 12.53 -1.78
N VAL A 140 11.28 11.85 -1.21
CA VAL A 140 11.46 10.81 -0.21
C VAL A 140 10.66 9.57 -0.61
N TYR A 141 11.28 8.41 -0.55
CA TYR A 141 10.61 7.11 -0.65
C TYR A 141 10.42 6.51 0.74
N LEU A 142 9.18 6.12 1.06
CA LEU A 142 8.81 5.40 2.27
C LEU A 142 8.05 4.12 1.86
N PRO A 143 8.57 2.91 2.10
CA PRO A 143 7.94 1.66 1.71
C PRO A 143 6.54 1.46 2.33
N HIS A 144 5.58 0.94 1.53
CA HIS A 144 4.25 0.58 1.99
C HIS A 144 4.03 -0.94 2.04
N ALA A 145 4.98 -1.70 1.54
CA ALA A 145 4.98 -3.15 1.46
C ALA A 145 6.42 -3.64 1.53
N SER A 146 6.60 -4.94 1.71
CA SER A 146 7.92 -5.57 1.75
C SER A 146 8.74 -5.26 0.51
N ALA A 147 10.05 -5.16 0.70
CA ALA A 147 11.02 -4.96 -0.37
C ALA A 147 10.88 -6.03 -1.46
N SER A 148 11.05 -5.64 -2.71
CA SER A 148 10.99 -6.55 -3.86
C SER A 148 12.06 -6.19 -4.89
N PRO A 149 12.83 -7.17 -5.39
CA PRO A 149 13.82 -6.96 -6.46
C PRO A 149 13.17 -6.63 -7.81
N LEU A 150 11.84 -6.84 -7.92
CA LEU A 150 11.08 -6.53 -9.13
C LEU A 150 10.73 -5.05 -9.25
N TYR A 151 10.92 -4.28 -8.18
CA TYR A 151 10.68 -2.84 -8.25
C TYR A 151 11.68 -2.15 -9.18
N PRO A 152 11.24 -1.13 -9.92
CA PRO A 152 12.15 -0.32 -10.74
C PRO A 152 13.11 0.46 -9.82
N THR A 153 14.22 0.93 -10.38
CA THR A 153 15.17 1.78 -9.67
C THR A 153 14.48 2.95 -8.99
N ILE A 154 14.67 3.08 -7.69
CA ILE A 154 14.17 4.18 -6.86
C ILE A 154 15.04 5.39 -7.13
N LYS A 155 14.42 6.47 -7.58
CA LYS A 155 15.08 7.72 -8.00
C LYS A 155 14.67 8.91 -7.14
N THR A 156 14.46 8.70 -5.84
CA THR A 156 14.21 9.76 -4.86
C THR A 156 15.53 10.21 -4.22
N ASP A 157 15.58 11.43 -3.68
CA ASP A 157 16.77 11.94 -2.99
C ASP A 157 17.06 11.16 -1.72
N TYR A 158 15.98 10.75 -1.01
CA TYR A 158 16.06 9.94 0.20
C TYR A 158 15.19 8.68 0.08
N ALA A 159 15.67 7.61 0.67
CA ALA A 159 14.91 6.37 0.87
C ALA A 159 14.96 6.01 2.36
N LEU A 160 13.79 5.99 3.00
CA LEU A 160 13.61 5.59 4.40
C LEU A 160 13.24 4.11 4.40
N LEU A 161 14.14 3.26 4.90
CA LEU A 161 14.06 1.81 4.69
C LEU A 161 13.72 1.10 5.99
N GLU A 162 12.96 0.01 5.86
CA GLU A 162 12.47 -0.80 6.96
C GLU A 162 13.57 -1.61 7.67
N GLY A 163 14.65 -1.96 6.97
CA GLY A 163 15.73 -2.76 7.51
C GLY A 163 16.87 -2.98 6.53
N THR A 164 17.89 -3.72 6.95
CA THR A 164 19.11 -3.97 6.16
C THR A 164 18.85 -4.75 4.89
N ASP A 165 17.88 -5.68 4.89
CA ASP A 165 17.53 -6.45 3.69
C ASP A 165 17.06 -5.56 2.56
N ALA A 166 16.38 -4.46 2.88
CA ALA A 166 15.93 -3.48 1.89
C ALA A 166 17.09 -2.85 1.10
N LEU A 167 18.29 -2.74 1.70
CA LEU A 167 19.49 -2.24 1.00
C LEU A 167 19.92 -3.15 -0.14
N HIS A 168 19.66 -4.46 -0.01
CA HIS A 168 20.05 -5.47 -0.99
C HIS A 168 18.94 -5.77 -2.01
N LEU A 169 17.69 -5.66 -1.58
CA LEU A 169 16.53 -6.00 -2.40
C LEU A 169 16.11 -4.87 -3.34
N TYR A 170 16.18 -3.61 -2.90
CA TYR A 170 15.86 -2.48 -3.75
C TYR A 170 17.05 -2.04 -4.60
N ARG A 171 16.74 -1.58 -5.80
CA ARG A 171 17.69 -0.86 -6.67
C ARG A 171 17.52 0.63 -6.48
N PHE A 172 18.61 1.35 -6.24
CA PHE A 172 18.63 2.79 -6.02
C PHE A 172 19.43 3.51 -7.10
N ALA A 173 19.08 4.77 -7.36
CA ALA A 173 19.95 5.67 -8.09
C ALA A 173 21.17 6.04 -7.22
N ASP A 174 22.30 6.35 -7.84
CA ASP A 174 23.56 6.63 -7.12
C ASP A 174 23.45 7.82 -6.16
N PHE A 175 22.62 8.80 -6.50
CA PHE A 175 22.38 9.97 -5.65
C PHE A 175 21.43 9.73 -4.48
N THR A 176 20.71 8.61 -4.44
CA THR A 176 19.73 8.31 -3.39
C THR A 176 20.42 8.03 -2.05
N LYS A 177 20.14 8.86 -1.04
CA LYS A 177 20.59 8.63 0.35
C LYS A 177 19.66 7.63 1.02
N LYS A 178 20.23 6.53 1.51
CA LYS A 178 19.49 5.44 2.19
C LYS A 178 19.60 5.63 3.69
N ILE A 179 18.44 5.59 4.38
CA ILE A 179 18.35 5.77 5.84
C ILE A 179 17.54 4.60 6.38
N LEU A 180 18.11 3.85 7.31
CA LEU A 180 17.40 2.79 8.03
C LEU A 180 16.59 3.45 9.15
N LEU A 181 15.26 3.47 8.98
CA LEU A 181 14.32 4.09 9.91
C LEU A 181 13.46 3.06 10.63
N GLY A 182 13.33 1.86 10.09
CA GLY A 182 12.28 0.92 10.45
C GLY A 182 11.02 1.18 9.61
N SER A 183 9.90 0.63 10.06
CA SER A 183 8.62 0.77 9.37
C SER A 183 7.61 1.50 10.25
N PRO A 184 7.35 2.79 10.04
CA PRO A 184 6.43 3.59 10.87
C PRO A 184 5.03 2.98 10.99
N ARG A 185 4.56 2.29 9.95
CA ARG A 185 3.26 1.60 9.99
C ARG A 185 3.15 0.55 11.10
N LEU A 186 4.29 0.12 11.67
CA LEU A 186 4.36 -0.89 12.73
C LEU A 186 4.43 -0.26 14.13
N ASP A 187 4.60 1.06 14.24
CA ASP A 187 4.64 1.76 15.53
C ASP A 187 3.40 1.51 16.41
N PRO A 188 2.16 1.43 15.85
CA PRO A 188 0.99 1.08 16.65
C PRO A 188 1.10 -0.29 17.33
N TYR A 189 1.77 -1.26 16.68
CA TYR A 189 1.94 -2.62 17.21
C TYR A 189 2.90 -2.66 18.40
N ILE A 190 3.93 -1.81 18.41
CA ILE A 190 4.90 -1.71 19.53
C ILE A 190 4.20 -1.20 20.79
N LYS A 191 3.19 -0.35 20.66
CA LYS A 191 2.41 0.24 21.77
C LYS A 191 1.20 -0.61 22.15
N MET A 192 0.93 -1.69 21.44
CA MET A 192 -0.23 -2.54 21.64
C MET A 192 -0.18 -3.24 23.00
N LYS A 193 -1.31 -3.24 23.68
CA LYS A 193 -1.53 -4.07 24.87
C LYS A 193 -2.30 -5.30 24.46
N ARG A 194 -1.80 -6.47 24.81
CA ARG A 194 -2.51 -7.72 24.59
C ARG A 194 -3.81 -7.75 25.39
N ILE A 195 -4.86 -8.28 24.81
CA ILE A 195 -6.09 -8.59 25.50
C ILE A 195 -5.88 -9.89 26.27
N GLU A 196 -6.02 -9.84 27.60
CA GLU A 196 -6.00 -11.04 28.43
C GLU A 196 -7.22 -11.92 28.10
N HIS A 197 -6.99 -13.19 27.85
CA HIS A 197 -8.04 -14.18 27.58
C HIS A 197 -7.66 -15.54 28.17
N GLN A 198 -8.66 -16.39 28.35
CA GLN A 198 -8.43 -17.76 28.81
C GLN A 198 -8.08 -18.68 27.63
N GLY A 199 -7.11 -19.56 27.85
CA GLY A 199 -6.69 -20.54 26.84
C GLY A 199 -5.74 -19.96 25.79
N ILE A 200 -5.53 -20.71 24.72
CA ILE A 200 -4.63 -20.37 23.61
C ILE A 200 -5.47 -20.07 22.36
N ASN A 201 -5.28 -18.91 21.79
CA ASN A 201 -5.89 -18.50 20.54
C ASN A 201 -4.90 -18.72 19.39
N ILE A 202 -5.28 -19.55 18.44
CA ILE A 202 -4.53 -19.83 17.20
C ILE A 202 -5.22 -19.11 16.04
N LEU A 203 -4.55 -18.13 15.45
CA LEU A 203 -5.00 -17.42 14.26
C LEU A 203 -4.36 -18.02 13.02
N VAL A 204 -5.18 -18.48 12.07
CA VAL A 204 -4.72 -18.78 10.71
C VAL A 204 -5.10 -17.59 9.82
N ALA A 205 -4.11 -17.00 9.17
CA ALA A 205 -4.34 -15.87 8.26
C ALA A 205 -3.95 -16.23 6.84
N ALA A 206 -4.93 -16.16 5.94
CA ALA A 206 -4.74 -16.49 4.53
C ALA A 206 -4.48 -15.25 3.66
N ASN A 207 -3.64 -15.43 2.64
CA ASN A 207 -3.39 -14.50 1.55
C ASN A 207 -4.39 -14.74 0.40
N LEU A 208 -4.41 -13.84 -0.59
CA LEU A 208 -5.27 -13.95 -1.78
C LEU A 208 -4.93 -15.17 -2.66
N LEU A 209 -3.68 -15.63 -2.63
CA LEU A 209 -3.20 -16.74 -3.44
C LEU A 209 -3.25 -18.09 -2.72
N ASP A 210 -3.62 -18.12 -1.44
CA ASP A 210 -3.66 -19.32 -0.65
C ASP A 210 -4.85 -20.20 -1.04
N ASP A 211 -4.65 -21.52 -1.08
CA ASP A 211 -5.70 -22.51 -1.28
C ASP A 211 -6.52 -22.68 0.00
N ILE A 212 -7.79 -22.32 -0.08
CA ILE A 212 -8.73 -22.37 1.06
C ILE A 212 -9.03 -23.79 1.50
N GLU A 213 -8.96 -24.78 0.61
CA GLU A 213 -9.13 -26.17 1.01
C GLU A 213 -7.96 -26.63 1.88
N LYS A 214 -6.73 -26.28 1.57
CA LYS A 214 -5.56 -26.55 2.43
C LYS A 214 -5.66 -25.84 3.78
N VAL A 215 -6.19 -24.61 3.81
CA VAL A 215 -6.49 -23.92 5.08
C VAL A 215 -7.50 -24.70 5.91
N TYR A 216 -8.56 -25.19 5.27
CA TYR A 216 -9.57 -26.01 5.94
C TYR A 216 -9.00 -27.34 6.45
N GLU A 217 -8.19 -28.04 5.66
CA GLU A 217 -7.49 -29.25 6.05
C GLU A 217 -6.59 -29.04 7.26
N LEU A 218 -5.85 -27.92 7.29
CA LEU A 218 -5.02 -27.55 8.45
C LEU A 218 -5.89 -27.43 9.72
N PHE A 219 -7.05 -26.78 9.64
CA PHE A 219 -7.96 -26.69 10.79
C PHE A 219 -8.47 -28.05 11.23
N CYS A 220 -8.80 -28.94 10.29
CA CYS A 220 -9.19 -30.31 10.62
C CYS A 220 -8.06 -31.05 11.37
N LEU A 221 -6.83 -30.92 10.93
CA LEU A 221 -5.66 -31.50 11.60
C LEU A 221 -5.47 -30.94 13.01
N LEU A 222 -5.53 -29.62 13.17
CA LEU A 222 -5.34 -28.94 14.47
C LEU A 222 -6.47 -29.31 15.45
N LYS A 223 -7.70 -29.43 15.00
CA LYS A 223 -8.86 -29.80 15.83
C LYS A 223 -8.78 -31.26 16.32
N ASN A 224 -8.22 -32.14 15.50
CA ASN A 224 -8.10 -33.57 15.83
C ASN A 224 -6.82 -33.89 16.62
N ASN A 225 -5.91 -32.95 16.78
CA ASN A 225 -4.67 -33.14 17.53
C ASN A 225 -4.90 -32.90 19.03
N ASP A 226 -4.50 -33.84 19.87
CA ASP A 226 -4.69 -33.80 21.33
C ASP A 226 -4.04 -32.57 21.99
N SER A 227 -2.94 -32.09 21.46
CA SER A 227 -2.23 -30.92 21.98
C SER A 227 -2.91 -29.59 21.67
N THR A 228 -3.70 -29.52 20.60
CA THR A 228 -4.30 -28.27 20.12
C THR A 228 -5.83 -28.24 20.16
N LYS A 229 -6.52 -29.38 20.33
CA LYS A 229 -7.99 -29.48 20.34
C LYS A 229 -8.68 -28.55 21.35
N HIS A 230 -7.98 -28.13 22.41
CA HIS A 230 -8.48 -27.24 23.44
C HIS A 230 -8.28 -25.74 23.13
N CYS A 231 -7.54 -25.46 22.04
CA CYS A 231 -7.32 -24.09 21.59
C CYS A 231 -8.56 -23.49 20.94
N ARG A 232 -8.68 -22.19 21.02
CA ARG A 232 -9.64 -21.43 20.20
C ARG A 232 -9.01 -21.14 18.84
N PHE A 233 -9.77 -21.42 17.78
CA PHE A 233 -9.32 -21.23 16.41
C PHE A 233 -9.99 -20.05 15.76
N LEU A 234 -9.19 -19.17 15.19
CA LEU A 234 -9.58 -17.96 14.50
C LEU A 234 -9.10 -18.06 13.06
N PHE A 235 -9.93 -17.70 12.12
CA PHE A 235 -9.58 -17.64 10.69
C PHE A 235 -9.76 -16.22 10.16
N ARG A 236 -8.70 -15.65 9.63
CA ARG A 236 -8.71 -14.34 8.98
C ARG A 236 -8.40 -14.50 7.49
N PRO A 237 -9.41 -14.51 6.60
CA PRO A 237 -9.20 -14.51 5.16
C PRO A 237 -8.68 -13.17 4.66
N HIS A 238 -8.06 -13.15 3.48
CA HIS A 238 -7.73 -11.90 2.80
C HIS A 238 -9.02 -11.12 2.45
N PRO A 239 -9.05 -9.76 2.52
CA PRO A 239 -10.26 -8.96 2.27
C PRO A 239 -10.95 -9.20 0.92
N ASN A 240 -10.19 -9.64 -0.09
CA ASN A 240 -10.69 -9.92 -1.43
C ASN A 240 -10.91 -11.41 -1.70
N LEU A 241 -10.77 -12.25 -0.68
CA LEU A 241 -10.98 -13.69 -0.79
C LEU A 241 -12.43 -14.02 -0.42
N SER A 242 -13.11 -14.75 -1.29
CA SER A 242 -14.45 -15.28 -0.99
C SER A 242 -14.31 -16.60 -0.24
N VAL A 243 -14.90 -16.68 0.94
CA VAL A 243 -14.83 -17.84 1.83
C VAL A 243 -16.22 -18.26 2.24
N ASP A 244 -16.49 -19.57 2.22
CA ASP A 244 -17.67 -20.15 2.84
C ASP A 244 -17.50 -20.16 4.37
N CYS A 245 -18.00 -19.12 5.01
CA CYS A 245 -17.90 -18.98 6.46
C CYS A 245 -18.62 -20.09 7.22
N ASP A 246 -19.71 -20.62 6.68
CA ASP A 246 -20.51 -21.69 7.34
C ASP A 246 -19.74 -23.00 7.41
N LYS A 247 -18.90 -23.28 6.40
CA LYS A 247 -18.01 -24.44 6.38
C LYS A 247 -17.05 -24.43 7.58
N PHE A 248 -16.44 -23.28 7.87
CA PHE A 248 -15.52 -23.11 9.00
C PHE A 248 -16.27 -23.06 10.35
N ALA A 249 -17.41 -22.39 10.40
CA ALA A 249 -18.22 -22.30 11.62
C ALA A 249 -18.69 -23.68 12.11
N LYS A 250 -19.01 -24.61 11.20
CA LYS A 250 -19.35 -26.00 11.54
C LYS A 250 -18.21 -26.74 12.25
N LEU A 251 -16.97 -26.36 12.01
CA LEU A 251 -15.81 -26.87 12.76
C LEU A 251 -15.57 -26.13 14.08
N GLY A 252 -16.41 -25.15 14.44
CA GLY A 252 -16.21 -24.30 15.61
C GLY A 252 -15.02 -23.34 15.45
N ILE A 253 -14.79 -22.84 14.24
CA ILE A 253 -13.76 -21.85 13.92
C ILE A 253 -14.46 -20.50 13.80
N GLU A 254 -13.93 -19.50 14.48
CA GLU A 254 -14.38 -18.11 14.38
C GLU A 254 -13.77 -17.46 13.11
N VAL A 255 -14.61 -17.14 12.14
CA VAL A 255 -14.16 -16.43 10.93
C VAL A 255 -14.20 -14.93 11.17
N ILE A 256 -13.03 -14.30 11.10
CA ILE A 256 -12.86 -12.86 11.31
C ILE A 256 -13.12 -12.14 9.99
N SER A 257 -14.05 -11.19 10.00
CA SER A 257 -14.29 -10.30 8.87
C SER A 257 -13.22 -9.21 8.78
N PRO A 258 -12.36 -9.18 7.74
CA PRO A 258 -11.34 -8.15 7.59
C PRO A 258 -11.89 -6.73 7.38
N LYS A 259 -13.20 -6.61 7.11
CA LYS A 259 -13.90 -5.32 6.98
C LYS A 259 -14.38 -4.75 8.30
N GLN A 260 -14.58 -5.61 9.29
CA GLN A 260 -15.12 -5.25 10.61
C GLN A 260 -14.04 -5.17 11.68
N GLU A 261 -13.03 -6.02 11.57
CA GLU A 261 -11.92 -6.10 12.53
C GLU A 261 -10.59 -5.82 11.80
N SER A 262 -9.78 -4.94 12.33
CA SER A 262 -8.45 -4.63 11.79
C SER A 262 -7.47 -5.78 12.03
N CYS A 263 -6.32 -5.73 11.37
CA CYS A 263 -5.24 -6.70 11.59
C CYS A 263 -4.69 -6.62 13.02
N LEU A 264 -4.55 -5.39 13.53
CA LEU A 264 -4.09 -5.12 14.89
C LEU A 264 -5.02 -5.77 15.93
N GLU A 265 -6.33 -5.52 15.84
CA GLU A 265 -7.33 -6.09 16.75
C GLU A 265 -7.32 -7.63 16.74
N SER A 266 -7.12 -8.25 15.59
CA SER A 266 -6.98 -9.72 15.50
C SER A 266 -5.73 -10.21 16.23
N LEU A 267 -4.61 -9.50 16.08
CA LEU A 267 -3.34 -9.87 16.70
C LEU A 267 -3.34 -9.62 18.21
N GLU A 268 -4.09 -8.63 18.72
CA GLU A 268 -4.21 -8.34 20.16
C GLU A 268 -4.67 -9.54 20.99
N ARG A 269 -5.47 -10.42 20.41
CA ARG A 269 -6.03 -11.61 21.04
C ARG A 269 -5.44 -12.93 20.52
N THR A 270 -4.30 -12.90 19.84
CA THR A 270 -3.65 -14.06 19.23
C THR A 270 -2.40 -14.47 20.03
N ASP A 271 -2.25 -15.76 20.31
CA ASP A 271 -1.04 -16.34 20.89
C ASP A 271 -0.15 -17.00 19.86
N VAL A 272 -0.79 -17.61 18.85
CA VAL A 272 -0.11 -18.32 17.77
C VAL A 272 -0.66 -17.86 16.44
N LEU A 273 0.20 -17.40 15.55
CA LEU A 273 -0.13 -17.08 14.16
C LEU A 273 0.41 -18.16 13.24
N ILE A 274 -0.44 -18.68 12.37
CA ILE A 274 -0.06 -19.55 11.25
C ILE A 274 -0.42 -18.82 9.97
N SER A 275 0.56 -18.62 9.09
CA SER A 275 0.32 -17.93 7.82
C SER A 275 1.39 -18.32 6.80
N ALA A 276 1.13 -18.08 5.53
CA ALA A 276 2.11 -18.17 4.46
C ALA A 276 2.70 -16.79 4.13
N ASN A 277 2.70 -16.40 2.87
CA ASN A 277 3.27 -15.14 2.36
C ASN A 277 2.36 -13.91 2.62
N SER A 278 1.99 -13.66 3.87
CA SER A 278 1.12 -12.57 4.26
C SER A 278 1.87 -11.48 5.04
N THR A 279 1.50 -10.22 4.81
CA THR A 279 2.08 -9.07 5.54
C THR A 279 1.77 -9.08 7.04
N ILE A 280 0.74 -9.79 7.47
CA ILE A 280 0.41 -9.98 8.89
C ILE A 280 1.56 -10.62 9.67
N PHE A 281 2.39 -11.41 9.01
CA PHE A 281 3.57 -12.05 9.60
C PHE A 281 4.57 -11.01 10.10
N PHE A 282 4.84 -9.98 9.30
CA PHE A 282 5.73 -8.87 9.68
C PHE A 282 5.17 -8.03 10.82
N GLU A 283 3.84 -7.92 10.89
CA GLU A 283 3.15 -7.20 11.97
C GLU A 283 3.26 -8.01 13.28
N ALA A 284 3.09 -9.32 13.22
CA ALA A 284 3.13 -10.21 14.37
C ALA A 284 4.54 -10.35 15.02
N ILE A 285 5.62 -10.18 14.25
CA ILE A 285 7.01 -10.28 14.76
C ILE A 285 7.30 -9.27 15.89
N TYR A 286 6.60 -8.12 15.90
CA TYR A 286 6.76 -7.10 16.94
C TYR A 286 5.99 -7.40 18.22
N LEU A 287 5.27 -8.51 18.25
CA LEU A 287 4.38 -8.90 19.34
C LEU A 287 4.88 -10.21 19.99
N PRO A 288 4.52 -10.48 21.24
CA PRO A 288 4.85 -11.75 21.89
C PRO A 288 3.94 -12.88 21.37
N ILE A 289 3.90 -13.06 20.06
CA ILE A 289 3.10 -14.06 19.34
C ILE A 289 4.06 -15.09 18.73
N ARG A 290 3.74 -16.37 18.87
CA ARG A 290 4.49 -17.42 18.17
C ARG A 290 4.01 -17.50 16.73
N CYS A 291 4.94 -17.32 15.78
CA CYS A 291 4.62 -17.32 14.35
C CYS A 291 5.12 -18.60 13.68
N TYR A 292 4.24 -19.27 12.95
CA TYR A 292 4.57 -20.46 12.17
C TYR A 292 4.25 -20.21 10.70
N TYR A 293 5.23 -20.47 9.84
CA TYR A 293 5.02 -20.48 8.40
C TYR A 293 4.39 -21.81 7.99
N TYR A 294 3.32 -21.75 7.21
CA TYR A 294 2.69 -22.91 6.59
C TYR A 294 2.32 -22.56 5.15
N ASP A 295 2.76 -23.42 4.21
CA ASP A 295 2.53 -23.20 2.78
C ASP A 295 1.16 -23.70 2.36
N PHE A 296 0.30 -22.78 1.96
CA PHE A 296 -1.05 -23.04 1.47
C PHE A 296 -1.14 -23.06 -0.07
N VAL A 297 -0.02 -22.95 -0.79
CA VAL A 297 0.00 -22.96 -2.27
C VAL A 297 0.08 -24.38 -2.83
#